data_8f0c6ccf47f389bceb4984aed8ebd91c
#
_entry.id   8f0c6ccf47f389bceb4984aed8ebd91c
#
_cell.length_a   1.000
_cell.length_b   1.000
_cell.length_c   1.000
_cell.angle_alpha   90.00
_cell.angle_beta   90.00
_cell.angle_gamma   90.00
#
_symmetry.space_group_name_H-M   'P 1'
#
loop_
_entity.id
_entity.type
_entity.pdbx_description
1 polymer ?
#
loop_
_entity_poly.entity_id
_entity_poly.type
_entity_poly.pdbx_seq_one_letter_code
_entity_poly.pdbx_strand_id
1 'polypeptide(L)'
;MEIKQRIAVIGGGVSGLSIARILGAQHDVTVFEADARPGGMIKCDLVEGNLFHRTGGHVFNTKRTDVARWFWARFNREAEFTKALRQSVISLDGSLEVPYPIENNVYRLPAEVQQSCIADFLRMAREGYGAPENFADFLRLRFGDTLYRLYFKPYNDKVWRRDLSQIPLSWLDGKLPMPTVAEILAANFSRAEERQFVHSSFFYPLSGGSQFIAERLAEGLDIRYNARVERLERTETGWSVEGQHFDAVIFCGNLKQLPAMTSGILADAEVQGINALEAHGTTAVFCEIEKNNHSWIYLPDARHESHRIICTGNFSPANNAPERFTATIEFTDSISRAEIEANLQRIPYRPRRLAHHYEPFTYPVQAPGTRQLVSALKQRLEPQGLYLLGRFAEWEYYNMDVAIGAALDLASRAWGIKPSEVEE
;
A
#
# COMPACT_ATOMS: atom_id res chain seq x y z
N MET A 1 -2.00 -4.61 -39.35
CA MET A 1 -2.31 -5.54 -38.26
C MET A 1 -1.08 -5.58 -37.38
N GLU A 2 -1.20 -5.15 -36.14
CA GLU A 2 -0.12 -5.34 -35.17
C GLU A 2 0.11 -6.84 -34.96
N ILE A 3 1.38 -7.22 -34.85
CA ILE A 3 1.74 -8.63 -34.67
C ILE A 3 1.32 -9.03 -33.25
N LYS A 4 0.46 -10.04 -33.15
CA LYS A 4 0.04 -10.58 -31.87
C LYS A 4 1.24 -11.22 -31.15
N GLN A 5 1.61 -10.66 -30.00
CA GLN A 5 2.74 -11.15 -29.20
C GLN A 5 2.28 -12.16 -28.14
N ARG A 6 3.17 -13.05 -27.77
CA ARG A 6 3.04 -13.91 -26.58
C ARG A 6 3.75 -13.23 -25.41
N ILE A 7 3.02 -12.88 -24.36
CA ILE A 7 3.53 -12.11 -23.23
C ILE A 7 3.37 -12.91 -21.94
N ALA A 8 4.46 -13.10 -21.22
CA ALA A 8 4.42 -13.67 -19.87
C ALA A 8 4.30 -12.56 -18.82
N VAL A 9 3.36 -12.68 -17.89
CA VAL A 9 3.24 -11.84 -16.71
C VAL A 9 3.58 -12.67 -15.48
N ILE A 10 4.57 -12.24 -14.71
CA ILE A 10 5.03 -12.98 -13.52
C ILE A 10 4.50 -12.27 -12.27
N GLY A 11 3.53 -12.91 -11.60
CA GLY A 11 2.82 -12.41 -10.43
C GLY A 11 1.37 -12.00 -10.70
N GLY A 12 0.43 -12.66 -10.05
CA GLY A 12 -1.02 -12.44 -10.13
C GLY A 12 -1.55 -11.45 -9.08
N GLY A 13 -0.76 -10.43 -8.71
CA GLY A 13 -1.22 -9.29 -7.92
C GLY A 13 -1.96 -8.25 -8.77
N VAL A 14 -2.39 -7.14 -8.16
CA VAL A 14 -3.15 -6.07 -8.86
C VAL A 14 -2.44 -5.60 -10.12
N SER A 15 -1.12 -5.35 -10.07
CA SER A 15 -0.36 -4.89 -11.23
C SER A 15 -0.37 -5.91 -12.35
N GLY A 16 -0.08 -7.19 -12.05
CA GLY A 16 -0.03 -8.25 -13.05
C GLY A 16 -1.40 -8.57 -13.66
N LEU A 17 -2.44 -8.61 -12.84
CA LEU A 17 -3.81 -8.82 -13.33
C LEU A 17 -4.28 -7.65 -14.21
N SER A 18 -3.96 -6.40 -13.80
CA SER A 18 -4.35 -5.22 -14.58
C SER A 18 -3.67 -5.19 -15.94
N ILE A 19 -2.35 -5.39 -16.00
CA ILE A 19 -1.63 -5.38 -17.27
C ILE A 19 -2.04 -6.56 -18.16
N ALA A 20 -2.29 -7.74 -17.57
CA ALA A 20 -2.77 -8.90 -18.33
C ALA A 20 -4.15 -8.63 -18.97
N ARG A 21 -5.05 -7.97 -18.25
CA ARG A 21 -6.35 -7.55 -18.79
C ARG A 21 -6.23 -6.53 -19.91
N ILE A 22 -5.35 -5.56 -19.75
CA ILE A 22 -5.16 -4.50 -20.74
C ILE A 22 -4.60 -5.08 -22.04
N LEU A 23 -3.56 -5.92 -21.94
CA LEU A 23 -2.88 -6.49 -23.10
C LEU A 23 -3.64 -7.66 -23.73
N GLY A 24 -4.43 -8.40 -22.95
CA GLY A 24 -5.14 -9.60 -23.39
C GLY A 24 -6.17 -9.36 -24.50
N ALA A 25 -6.60 -8.10 -24.70
CA ALA A 25 -7.46 -7.75 -25.82
C ALA A 25 -6.77 -7.87 -27.20
N GLN A 26 -5.44 -7.69 -27.25
CA GLN A 26 -4.66 -7.62 -28.49
C GLN A 26 -3.53 -8.67 -28.55
N HIS A 27 -3.14 -9.27 -27.44
CA HIS A 27 -2.00 -10.17 -27.31
C HIS A 27 -2.36 -11.47 -26.59
N ASP A 28 -1.53 -12.50 -26.73
CA ASP A 28 -1.64 -13.75 -25.97
C ASP A 28 -0.89 -13.62 -24.65
N VAL A 29 -1.61 -13.40 -23.56
CA VAL A 29 -1.04 -13.15 -22.25
C VAL A 29 -1.23 -14.35 -21.33
N THR A 30 -0.14 -14.88 -20.79
CA THR A 30 -0.16 -15.91 -19.73
C THR A 30 0.37 -15.33 -18.43
N VAL A 31 -0.41 -15.45 -17.35
CA VAL A 31 -0.01 -15.03 -16.00
C VAL A 31 0.51 -16.24 -15.22
N PHE A 32 1.68 -16.10 -14.60
CA PHE A 32 2.26 -17.11 -13.69
C PHE A 32 2.10 -16.59 -12.25
N GLU A 33 1.30 -17.29 -11.46
CA GLU A 33 1.07 -16.97 -10.04
C GLU A 33 1.60 -18.10 -9.15
N ALA A 34 2.44 -17.75 -8.18
CA ALA A 34 3.08 -18.71 -7.30
C ALA A 34 2.10 -19.37 -6.32
N ASP A 35 1.04 -18.66 -5.95
CA ASP A 35 0.02 -19.15 -5.03
C ASP A 35 -1.15 -19.85 -5.76
N ALA A 36 -2.02 -20.50 -4.97
CA ALA A 36 -3.23 -21.16 -5.47
C ALA A 36 -4.36 -20.20 -5.86
N ARG A 37 -4.23 -18.90 -5.60
CA ARG A 37 -5.24 -17.87 -5.91
C ARG A 37 -4.60 -16.51 -6.19
N PRO A 38 -5.28 -15.64 -6.96
CA PRO A 38 -4.73 -14.33 -7.32
C PRO A 38 -4.85 -13.34 -6.14
N GLY A 39 -4.20 -12.18 -6.28
CA GLY A 39 -4.41 -11.02 -5.43
C GLY A 39 -3.16 -10.44 -4.81
N GLY A 40 -2.07 -11.20 -4.68
CA GLY A 40 -0.85 -10.68 -4.05
C GLY A 40 -1.16 -10.08 -2.67
N MET A 41 -0.85 -8.80 -2.47
CA MET A 41 -1.04 -8.13 -1.18
C MET A 41 -2.50 -7.85 -0.81
N ILE A 42 -3.43 -7.85 -1.77
CA ILE A 42 -4.85 -7.59 -1.48
C ILE A 42 -5.64 -8.86 -1.12
N LYS A 43 -4.96 -9.98 -0.89
CA LYS A 43 -5.58 -11.25 -0.47
C LYS A 43 -6.30 -11.10 0.87
N CYS A 44 -7.44 -11.77 0.98
CA CYS A 44 -8.20 -11.86 2.22
C CYS A 44 -8.33 -13.33 2.66
N ASP A 45 -8.42 -13.56 3.96
CA ASP A 45 -8.65 -14.88 4.54
C ASP A 45 -9.94 -14.88 5.38
N LEU A 46 -10.62 -16.02 5.39
CA LEU A 46 -11.76 -16.27 6.28
C LEU A 46 -11.28 -17.00 7.53
N VAL A 47 -11.54 -16.41 8.70
CA VAL A 47 -11.22 -17.00 9.99
C VAL A 47 -12.45 -16.96 10.87
N GLU A 48 -12.95 -18.12 11.29
CA GLU A 48 -14.17 -18.26 12.09
C GLU A 48 -15.38 -17.49 11.50
N GLY A 49 -15.53 -17.52 10.17
CA GLY A 49 -16.61 -16.81 9.46
C GLY A 49 -16.40 -15.30 9.30
N ASN A 50 -15.29 -14.75 9.75
CA ASN A 50 -14.93 -13.35 9.57
C ASN A 50 -13.86 -13.19 8.48
N LEU A 51 -13.99 -12.13 7.68
CA LEU A 51 -13.04 -11.82 6.60
C LEU A 51 -11.98 -10.84 7.09
N PHE A 52 -10.72 -11.21 6.88
CA PHE A 52 -9.57 -10.39 7.20
C PHE A 52 -8.68 -10.15 5.98
N HIS A 53 -8.12 -8.96 5.87
CA HIS A 53 -7.03 -8.70 4.95
C HIS A 53 -5.75 -9.31 5.49
N ARG A 54 -4.99 -10.04 4.66
CA ARG A 54 -3.69 -10.60 5.06
C ARG A 54 -2.70 -9.52 5.47
N THR A 55 -2.77 -8.36 4.81
CA THR A 55 -1.95 -7.18 5.12
C THR A 55 -2.75 -5.94 4.78
N GLY A 56 -2.53 -4.85 5.52
CA GLY A 56 -3.12 -3.55 5.19
C GLY A 56 -4.65 -3.50 5.26
N GLY A 57 -5.19 -2.35 4.93
CA GLY A 57 -6.62 -2.12 4.72
C GLY A 57 -6.82 -1.65 3.29
N HIS A 58 -6.97 -2.59 2.37
CA HIS A 58 -7.03 -2.29 0.93
C HIS A 58 -8.43 -1.84 0.54
N VAL A 59 -8.52 -0.60 0.12
CA VAL A 59 -9.75 0.06 -0.34
C VAL A 59 -9.49 0.71 -1.69
N PHE A 60 -10.53 0.98 -2.47
CA PHE A 60 -10.38 1.67 -3.73
C PHE A 60 -10.70 3.16 -3.59
N ASN A 61 -9.78 3.99 -3.98
CA ASN A 61 -9.94 5.43 -4.15
C ASN A 61 -8.90 5.90 -5.17
N THR A 62 -9.24 6.82 -6.04
CA THR A 62 -8.29 7.37 -7.02
C THR A 62 -8.65 8.79 -7.41
N LYS A 63 -7.63 9.57 -7.73
CA LYS A 63 -7.76 10.91 -8.36
C LYS A 63 -7.55 10.84 -9.86
N ARG A 64 -7.00 9.74 -10.39
CA ARG A 64 -6.79 9.56 -11.83
C ARG A 64 -8.09 9.15 -12.50
N THR A 65 -8.58 9.97 -13.42
CA THR A 65 -9.85 9.75 -14.13
C THR A 65 -9.81 8.55 -15.05
N ASP A 66 -8.67 8.27 -15.67
CA ASP A 66 -8.44 7.09 -16.52
C ASP A 66 -8.47 5.80 -15.68
N VAL A 67 -7.84 5.77 -14.51
CA VAL A 67 -7.90 4.65 -13.57
C VAL A 67 -9.34 4.42 -13.09
N ALA A 68 -10.05 5.50 -12.71
CA ALA A 68 -11.44 5.40 -12.28
C ALA A 68 -12.33 4.81 -13.38
N ARG A 69 -12.19 5.30 -14.63
CA ARG A 69 -12.94 4.81 -15.78
C ARG A 69 -12.63 3.34 -16.04
N TRP A 70 -11.36 2.97 -16.12
CA TRP A 70 -10.92 1.60 -16.35
C TRP A 70 -11.45 0.64 -15.27
N PHE A 71 -11.43 1.05 -14.01
CA PHE A 71 -11.91 0.24 -12.89
C PHE A 71 -13.42 0.04 -12.95
N TRP A 72 -14.19 1.13 -13.06
CA TRP A 72 -15.64 1.07 -13.06
C TRP A 72 -16.26 0.46 -14.34
N ALA A 73 -15.51 0.33 -15.41
CA ALA A 73 -15.94 -0.45 -16.59
C ALA A 73 -16.01 -1.97 -16.28
N ARG A 74 -15.36 -2.44 -15.20
CA ARG A 74 -15.27 -3.85 -14.81
C ARG A 74 -16.06 -4.22 -13.57
N PHE A 75 -16.54 -3.23 -12.86
CA PHE A 75 -17.27 -3.40 -11.61
C PHE A 75 -18.55 -2.56 -11.60
N ASN A 76 -19.64 -3.14 -11.15
CA ASN A 76 -20.87 -2.39 -10.90
C ASN A 76 -20.75 -1.63 -9.58
N ARG A 77 -20.48 -0.31 -9.69
CA ARG A 77 -20.20 0.54 -8.54
C ARG A 77 -21.32 0.55 -7.50
N GLU A 78 -22.58 0.50 -7.95
CA GLU A 78 -23.76 0.63 -7.08
C GLU A 78 -24.20 -0.72 -6.52
N ALA A 79 -24.06 -1.80 -7.28
CA ALA A 79 -24.51 -3.14 -6.90
C ALA A 79 -23.43 -3.93 -6.13
N GLU A 80 -22.14 -3.62 -6.31
CA GLU A 80 -21.03 -4.41 -5.76
C GLU A 80 -20.18 -3.67 -4.72
N PHE A 81 -20.31 -2.34 -4.60
CA PHE A 81 -19.49 -1.54 -3.69
C PHE A 81 -20.33 -0.67 -2.77
N THR A 82 -19.81 -0.45 -1.58
CA THR A 82 -20.26 0.62 -0.68
C THR A 82 -19.28 1.79 -0.74
N LYS A 83 -19.82 3.02 -0.67
CA LYS A 83 -19.01 4.20 -0.43
C LYS A 83 -18.99 4.48 1.07
N ALA A 84 -17.89 4.15 1.72
CA ALA A 84 -17.70 4.38 3.14
C ALA A 84 -17.00 5.71 3.41
N LEU A 85 -17.39 6.38 4.49
CA LEU A 85 -16.64 7.52 5.01
C LEU A 85 -15.45 7.01 5.81
N ARG A 86 -14.30 7.64 5.63
CA ARG A 86 -13.15 7.41 6.49
C ARG A 86 -13.44 8.01 7.87
N GLN A 87 -13.32 7.20 8.90
CA GLN A 87 -13.43 7.61 10.30
C GLN A 87 -12.16 7.12 11.00
N SER A 88 -11.13 7.94 10.95
CA SER A 88 -9.83 7.58 11.50
C SER A 88 -9.55 8.39 12.75
N VAL A 89 -8.95 7.74 13.74
CA VAL A 89 -8.55 8.37 15.00
C VAL A 89 -7.12 8.01 15.36
N ILE A 90 -6.52 8.84 16.21
CA ILE A 90 -5.24 8.60 16.86
C ILE A 90 -5.53 8.36 18.32
N SER A 91 -5.22 7.17 18.82
CA SER A 91 -5.32 6.83 20.24
C SER A 91 -3.96 7.10 20.89
N LEU A 92 -3.86 8.21 21.63
CA LEU A 92 -2.57 8.69 22.14
C LEU A 92 -2.04 7.84 23.31
N ASP A 93 -2.92 7.47 24.24
CA ASP A 93 -2.57 6.75 25.46
C ASP A 93 -3.62 5.70 25.86
N GLY A 94 -4.48 5.33 24.93
CA GLY A 94 -5.61 4.42 25.16
C GLY A 94 -6.83 5.09 25.83
N SER A 95 -6.72 6.34 26.27
CA SER A 95 -7.82 7.10 26.89
C SER A 95 -8.26 8.32 26.07
N LEU A 96 -7.33 8.93 25.33
CA LEU A 96 -7.58 10.11 24.51
C LEU A 96 -7.52 9.74 23.01
N GLU A 97 -8.66 9.88 22.36
CA GLU A 97 -8.77 9.74 20.91
C GLU A 97 -8.94 11.10 20.24
N VAL A 98 -8.06 11.36 19.28
CA VAL A 98 -8.07 12.57 18.46
C VAL A 98 -8.38 12.18 17.01
N PRO A 99 -9.37 12.82 16.36
CA PRO A 99 -9.61 12.56 14.95
C PRO A 99 -8.37 12.79 14.08
N TYR A 100 -8.19 11.98 13.06
CA TYR A 100 -7.12 12.17 12.06
C TYR A 100 -7.59 13.18 10.99
N PRO A 101 -6.71 14.06 10.49
CA PRO A 101 -5.32 14.24 10.91
C PRO A 101 -5.19 15.11 12.18
N ILE A 102 -4.20 14.82 13.00
CA ILE A 102 -4.03 15.44 14.34
C ILE A 102 -3.84 16.95 14.27
N GLU A 103 -3.11 17.45 13.27
CA GLU A 103 -2.83 18.88 13.10
C GLU A 103 -4.09 19.71 12.89
N ASN A 104 -5.14 19.12 12.36
CA ASN A 104 -6.43 19.78 12.14
C ASN A 104 -7.37 19.66 13.35
N ASN A 105 -6.98 18.89 14.37
CA ASN A 105 -7.79 18.56 15.55
C ASN A 105 -7.07 18.90 16.87
N VAL A 106 -6.15 19.87 16.86
CA VAL A 106 -5.38 20.30 18.03
C VAL A 106 -6.32 20.79 19.17
N TYR A 107 -7.48 21.34 18.83
CA TYR A 107 -8.48 21.77 19.81
C TYR A 107 -9.04 20.62 20.68
N ARG A 108 -8.79 19.36 20.33
CA ARG A 108 -9.15 18.17 21.12
C ARG A 108 -8.09 17.77 22.15
N LEU A 109 -6.88 18.31 22.03
CA LEU A 109 -5.77 18.00 22.91
C LEU A 109 -5.91 18.73 24.26
N PRO A 110 -5.20 18.32 25.32
CA PRO A 110 -5.14 19.06 26.58
C PRO A 110 -4.67 20.51 26.38
N ALA A 111 -5.15 21.44 27.21
CA ALA A 111 -4.90 22.87 27.03
C ALA A 111 -3.41 23.25 26.94
N GLU A 112 -2.56 22.63 27.75
CA GLU A 112 -1.11 22.85 27.73
C GLU A 112 -0.46 22.43 26.39
N VAL A 113 -0.94 21.31 25.82
CA VAL A 113 -0.49 20.83 24.51
C VAL A 113 -0.98 21.74 23.40
N GLN A 114 -2.23 22.23 23.49
CA GLN A 114 -2.76 23.22 22.54
C GLN A 114 -1.89 24.49 22.53
N GLN A 115 -1.53 25.04 23.71
CA GLN A 115 -0.67 26.22 23.81
C GLN A 115 0.68 26.00 23.15
N SER A 116 1.29 24.84 23.39
CA SER A 116 2.57 24.48 22.76
C SER A 116 2.47 24.36 21.22
N CYS A 117 1.39 23.75 20.71
CA CYS A 117 1.11 23.67 19.26
C CYS A 117 0.91 25.06 18.65
N ILE A 118 0.17 25.96 19.33
CA ILE A 118 -0.03 27.33 18.86
C ILE A 118 1.30 28.08 18.79
N ALA A 119 2.17 27.93 19.80
CA ALA A 119 3.49 28.53 19.79
C ALA A 119 4.34 28.03 18.59
N ASP A 120 4.30 26.73 18.32
CA ASP A 120 4.96 26.14 17.13
C ASP A 120 4.39 26.72 15.83
N PHE A 121 3.07 26.81 15.67
CA PHE A 121 2.43 27.35 14.48
C PHE A 121 2.74 28.82 14.25
N LEU A 122 2.77 29.63 15.31
CA LEU A 122 3.16 31.05 15.22
C LEU A 122 4.63 31.21 14.80
N ARG A 123 5.53 30.37 15.33
CA ARG A 123 6.92 30.35 14.91
C ARG A 123 7.03 29.99 13.43
N MET A 124 6.36 28.92 12.99
CA MET A 124 6.36 28.46 11.58
C MET A 124 5.79 29.51 10.64
N ALA A 125 4.74 30.23 11.04
CA ALA A 125 4.14 31.30 10.24
C ALA A 125 5.10 32.49 10.06
N ARG A 126 5.91 32.79 11.10
CA ARG A 126 6.88 33.90 11.08
C ARG A 126 8.15 33.53 10.33
N GLU A 127 8.68 32.32 10.52
CA GLU A 127 10.01 31.91 10.04
C GLU A 127 9.95 31.16 8.68
N GLY A 128 8.74 30.72 8.28
CA GLY A 128 8.56 29.86 7.12
C GLY A 128 8.92 28.40 7.42
N TYR A 129 8.81 27.55 6.39
CA TYR A 129 8.98 26.09 6.57
C TYR A 129 10.43 25.62 6.45
N GLY A 130 11.39 26.47 6.16
CA GLY A 130 12.77 26.03 5.93
C GLY A 130 12.89 24.95 4.82
N ALA A 131 14.10 24.46 4.63
CA ALA A 131 14.40 23.35 3.72
C ALA A 131 14.72 22.10 4.57
N PRO A 132 13.83 21.08 4.63
CA PRO A 132 14.12 19.85 5.36
C PRO A 132 15.23 19.07 4.64
N GLU A 133 16.13 18.45 5.38
CA GLU A 133 17.18 17.58 4.85
C GLU A 133 16.75 16.10 4.85
N ASN A 134 15.85 15.72 5.76
CA ASN A 134 15.39 14.36 5.99
C ASN A 134 13.94 14.34 6.49
N PHE A 135 13.41 13.15 6.69
CA PHE A 135 12.03 12.98 7.12
C PHE A 135 11.74 13.53 8.51
N ALA A 136 12.65 13.41 9.46
CA ALA A 136 12.47 13.98 10.80
C ALA A 136 12.35 15.50 10.74
N ASP A 137 13.22 16.15 9.97
CA ASP A 137 13.19 17.62 9.77
C ASP A 137 11.91 18.05 9.06
N PHE A 138 11.50 17.28 8.02
CA PHE A 138 10.23 17.53 7.34
C PHE A 138 9.05 17.55 8.32
N LEU A 139 8.93 16.55 9.17
CA LEU A 139 7.84 16.47 10.13
C LEU A 139 7.86 17.63 11.14
N ARG A 140 9.04 18.00 11.64
CA ARG A 140 9.19 19.13 12.59
C ARG A 140 8.86 20.47 11.95
N LEU A 141 9.42 20.72 10.76
CA LEU A 141 9.24 21.97 10.04
C LEU A 141 7.81 22.15 9.53
N ARG A 142 7.10 21.04 9.24
CA ARG A 142 5.76 21.09 8.68
C ARG A 142 4.66 21.10 9.73
N PHE A 143 4.84 20.38 10.85
CA PHE A 143 3.79 20.18 11.85
C PHE A 143 4.14 20.71 13.24
N GLY A 144 5.36 21.18 13.45
CA GLY A 144 5.84 21.69 14.74
C GLY A 144 6.42 20.59 15.63
N ASP A 145 7.29 21.02 16.58
CA ASP A 145 7.98 20.11 17.49
C ASP A 145 7.03 19.39 18.46
N THR A 146 5.94 20.03 18.83
CA THR A 146 4.95 19.45 19.77
C THR A 146 4.25 18.26 19.14
N LEU A 147 3.67 18.39 17.94
CA LEU A 147 3.02 17.28 17.25
C LEU A 147 4.03 16.23 16.78
N TYR A 148 5.24 16.64 16.42
CA TYR A 148 6.31 15.71 16.10
C TYR A 148 6.58 14.74 17.26
N ARG A 149 6.78 15.27 18.47
CA ARG A 149 7.04 14.45 19.67
C ARG A 149 5.83 13.66 20.15
N LEU A 150 4.64 14.25 20.04
CA LEU A 150 3.42 13.62 20.54
C LEU A 150 2.94 12.44 19.68
N TYR A 151 3.01 12.61 18.36
CA TYR A 151 2.41 11.66 17.42
C TYR A 151 3.36 11.19 16.31
N PHE A 152 3.92 12.13 15.53
CA PHE A 152 4.59 11.73 14.28
C PHE A 152 5.82 10.86 14.54
N LYS A 153 6.69 11.23 15.48
CA LYS A 153 7.88 10.45 15.80
C LYS A 153 7.53 9.07 16.37
N PRO A 154 6.79 8.94 17.50
CA PRO A 154 6.52 7.63 18.09
C PRO A 154 5.75 6.69 17.16
N TYR A 155 4.84 7.21 16.32
CA TYR A 155 4.14 6.43 15.31
C TYR A 155 5.11 5.94 14.21
N ASN A 156 5.91 6.84 13.65
CA ASN A 156 6.82 6.50 12.56
C ASN A 156 8.00 5.64 13.02
N ASP A 157 8.49 5.77 14.26
CA ASP A 157 9.48 4.87 14.84
C ASP A 157 9.00 3.41 14.81
N LYS A 158 7.72 3.15 15.07
CA LYS A 158 7.13 1.82 14.98
C LYS A 158 7.02 1.31 13.55
N VAL A 159 6.66 2.19 12.60
CA VAL A 159 6.48 1.84 11.19
C VAL A 159 7.82 1.57 10.51
N TRP A 160 8.81 2.45 10.72
CA TRP A 160 10.08 2.42 10.00
C TRP A 160 11.18 1.67 10.72
N ARG A 161 11.07 1.48 12.04
CA ARG A 161 12.08 0.81 12.90
C ARG A 161 13.51 1.30 12.65
N ARG A 162 13.64 2.60 12.36
CA ARG A 162 14.93 3.29 12.13
C ARG A 162 14.83 4.76 12.49
N ASP A 163 16.00 5.40 12.61
CA ASP A 163 16.05 6.83 12.81
C ASP A 163 15.43 7.57 11.61
N LEU A 164 14.43 8.40 11.87
CA LEU A 164 13.71 9.14 10.84
C LEU A 164 14.62 10.17 10.12
N SER A 165 15.74 10.56 10.73
CA SER A 165 16.75 11.41 10.07
C SER A 165 17.50 10.71 8.93
N GLN A 166 17.44 9.37 8.87
CA GLN A 166 18.05 8.58 7.79
C GLN A 166 17.08 8.29 6.64
N ILE A 167 15.83 8.70 6.76
CA ILE A 167 14.82 8.49 5.72
C ILE A 167 14.86 9.68 4.74
N PRO A 168 15.14 9.43 3.45
CA PRO A 168 15.23 10.50 2.45
C PRO A 168 13.85 11.07 2.12
N LEU A 169 13.79 12.33 1.72
CA LEU A 169 12.56 13.02 1.36
C LEU A 169 11.91 12.52 0.06
N SER A 170 12.69 11.89 -0.80
CA SER A 170 12.23 11.44 -2.12
C SER A 170 11.02 10.49 -2.09
N TRP A 171 10.79 9.78 -0.97
CA TRP A 171 9.62 8.91 -0.84
C TRP A 171 8.32 9.68 -0.55
N LEU A 172 8.43 10.96 -0.08
CA LEU A 172 7.28 11.79 0.31
C LEU A 172 6.48 12.32 -0.88
N ASP A 173 7.07 12.37 -2.07
CA ASP A 173 6.48 13.01 -3.24
C ASP A 173 5.05 12.54 -3.49
N GLY A 174 4.08 13.43 -3.26
CA GLY A 174 2.65 13.18 -3.44
C GLY A 174 1.98 12.26 -2.41
N LYS A 175 2.68 11.81 -1.35
CA LYS A 175 2.16 10.82 -0.38
C LYS A 175 1.61 11.43 0.90
N LEU A 176 2.13 12.58 1.32
CA LEU A 176 1.62 13.28 2.50
C LEU A 176 0.96 14.60 2.13
N PRO A 177 -0.14 14.96 2.79
CA PRO A 177 -0.70 16.30 2.66
C PRO A 177 0.32 17.33 3.15
N MET A 178 0.36 18.48 2.50
CA MET A 178 1.28 19.57 2.78
C MET A 178 0.49 20.83 3.21
N PRO A 179 -0.26 20.79 4.34
CA PRO A 179 -1.08 21.92 4.76
C PRO A 179 -0.19 23.11 5.13
N THR A 180 -0.67 24.28 4.83
CA THR A 180 -0.11 25.53 5.36
C THR A 180 -0.56 25.77 6.82
N VAL A 181 0.17 26.60 7.57
CA VAL A 181 -0.26 26.97 8.94
C VAL A 181 -1.63 27.62 8.90
N ALA A 182 -1.94 28.42 7.88
CA ALA A 182 -3.26 29.05 7.74
C ALA A 182 -4.37 28.00 7.57
N GLU A 183 -4.16 26.97 6.76
CA GLU A 183 -5.11 25.85 6.59
C GLU A 183 -5.28 25.05 7.88
N ILE A 184 -4.19 24.76 8.61
CA ILE A 184 -4.24 24.09 9.92
C ILE A 184 -5.07 24.91 10.91
N LEU A 185 -4.80 26.21 11.03
CA LEU A 185 -5.53 27.10 11.94
C LEU A 185 -7.01 27.21 11.53
N ALA A 186 -7.28 27.39 10.23
CA ALA A 186 -8.66 27.45 9.73
C ALA A 186 -9.43 26.18 10.05
N ALA A 187 -8.82 25.00 9.87
CA ALA A 187 -9.45 23.71 10.20
C ALA A 187 -9.76 23.60 11.71
N ASN A 188 -8.84 24.02 12.58
CA ASN A 188 -9.05 24.01 14.03
C ASN A 188 -10.14 25.00 14.47
N PHE A 189 -10.17 26.24 13.95
CA PHE A 189 -11.19 27.24 14.29
C PHE A 189 -12.57 26.85 13.79
N SER A 190 -12.68 26.31 12.57
CA SER A 190 -13.95 25.87 12.01
C SER A 190 -14.39 24.51 12.56
N ARG A 191 -13.53 23.81 13.32
CA ARG A 191 -13.73 22.40 13.74
C ARG A 191 -14.11 21.54 12.56
N ALA A 192 -13.33 21.67 11.47
CA ALA A 192 -13.58 20.99 10.21
C ALA A 192 -13.65 19.46 10.40
N GLU A 193 -14.73 18.85 9.94
CA GLU A 193 -14.90 17.40 10.00
C GLU A 193 -14.03 16.71 8.91
N GLU A 194 -13.62 15.46 9.15
CA GLU A 194 -12.83 14.65 8.22
C GLU A 194 -13.46 14.58 6.81
N ARG A 195 -14.79 14.72 6.72
CA ARG A 195 -15.55 14.74 5.45
C ARG A 195 -15.11 15.84 4.48
N GLN A 196 -14.47 16.89 4.99
CA GLN A 196 -14.01 18.05 4.21
C GLN A 196 -12.58 17.86 3.66
N PHE A 197 -11.89 16.80 4.08
CA PHE A 197 -10.50 16.56 3.68
C PHE A 197 -10.39 15.63 2.45
N VAL A 198 -9.27 15.74 1.77
CA VAL A 198 -8.91 14.86 0.65
C VAL A 198 -8.80 13.41 1.17
N HIS A 199 -9.45 12.47 0.46
CA HIS A 199 -9.57 11.05 0.85
C HIS A 199 -10.52 10.78 2.04
N SER A 200 -11.51 11.63 2.25
CA SER A 200 -12.54 11.43 3.28
C SER A 200 -13.48 10.25 3.02
N SER A 201 -13.44 9.63 1.86
CA SER A 201 -14.25 8.47 1.50
C SER A 201 -13.48 7.50 0.61
N PHE A 202 -13.91 6.25 0.60
CA PHE A 202 -13.38 5.19 -0.23
C PHE A 202 -14.49 4.23 -0.67
N PHE A 203 -14.21 3.43 -1.69
CA PHE A 203 -15.07 2.34 -2.13
C PHE A 203 -14.53 1.01 -1.64
N TYR A 204 -15.44 0.17 -1.18
CA TYR A 204 -15.12 -1.16 -0.69
C TYR A 204 -16.17 -2.17 -1.16
N PRO A 205 -15.80 -3.41 -1.56
CA PRO A 205 -16.75 -4.42 -1.98
C PRO A 205 -17.76 -4.74 -0.88
N LEU A 206 -19.03 -4.90 -1.27
CA LEU A 206 -20.09 -5.29 -0.35
C LEU A 206 -19.84 -6.67 0.29
N SER A 207 -19.15 -7.57 -0.43
CA SER A 207 -18.74 -8.88 0.06
C SER A 207 -17.42 -9.32 -0.56
N GLY A 208 -16.75 -10.30 0.07
CA GLY A 208 -15.48 -10.87 -0.42
C GLY A 208 -14.24 -9.98 -0.21
N GLY A 209 -14.42 -8.79 0.35
CA GLY A 209 -13.30 -7.87 0.63
C GLY A 209 -12.51 -7.50 -0.63
N SER A 210 -11.26 -7.10 -0.45
CA SER A 210 -10.38 -6.79 -1.58
C SER A 210 -10.05 -8.02 -2.46
N GLN A 211 -10.22 -9.24 -1.94
CA GLN A 211 -10.07 -10.47 -2.70
C GLN A 211 -11.05 -10.53 -3.88
N PHE A 212 -12.30 -10.05 -3.71
CA PHE A 212 -13.30 -9.92 -4.78
C PHE A 212 -12.76 -9.12 -5.99
N ILE A 213 -12.01 -8.05 -5.73
CA ILE A 213 -11.40 -7.25 -6.80
C ILE A 213 -10.38 -8.10 -7.59
N ALA A 214 -9.52 -8.84 -6.88
CA ALA A 214 -8.52 -9.69 -7.53
C ALA A 214 -9.16 -10.81 -8.34
N GLU A 215 -10.19 -11.46 -7.82
CA GLU A 215 -10.91 -12.53 -8.50
C GLU A 215 -11.61 -12.03 -9.77
N ARG A 216 -12.29 -10.87 -9.72
CA ARG A 216 -12.91 -10.24 -10.89
C ARG A 216 -11.85 -9.85 -11.94
N LEU A 217 -10.71 -9.31 -11.51
CA LEU A 217 -9.61 -9.00 -12.45
C LEU A 217 -8.99 -10.25 -13.06
N ALA A 218 -9.08 -11.39 -12.42
CA ALA A 218 -8.56 -12.67 -12.91
C ALA A 218 -9.53 -13.43 -13.86
N GLU A 219 -10.82 -13.12 -13.84
CA GLU A 219 -11.82 -13.82 -14.66
C GLU A 219 -11.45 -13.83 -16.15
N GLY A 220 -11.43 -15.01 -16.77
CA GLY A 220 -11.17 -15.20 -18.19
C GLY A 220 -9.72 -14.95 -18.64
N LEU A 221 -8.78 -14.69 -17.74
CA LEU A 221 -7.35 -14.65 -18.05
C LEU A 221 -6.76 -16.07 -18.04
N ASP A 222 -5.72 -16.31 -18.87
CA ASP A 222 -4.90 -17.51 -18.78
C ASP A 222 -3.94 -17.36 -17.59
N ILE A 223 -4.33 -17.90 -16.44
CA ILE A 223 -3.54 -17.84 -15.20
C ILE A 223 -3.10 -19.25 -14.79
N ARG A 224 -1.81 -19.43 -14.64
CA ARG A 224 -1.22 -20.64 -14.08
C ARG A 224 -0.95 -20.43 -12.60
N TYR A 225 -1.81 -21.03 -11.78
CA TYR A 225 -1.66 -21.03 -10.33
C TYR A 225 -0.66 -22.11 -9.87
N ASN A 226 -0.11 -21.92 -8.67
CA ASN A 226 0.97 -22.77 -8.12
C ASN A 226 2.18 -22.91 -9.07
N ALA A 227 2.38 -21.88 -9.89
CA ALA A 227 3.39 -21.84 -10.94
C ALA A 227 4.43 -20.73 -10.60
N ARG A 228 5.25 -21.01 -9.60
CA ARG A 228 6.39 -20.16 -9.27
C ARG A 228 7.40 -20.21 -10.42
N VAL A 229 7.71 -19.04 -10.98
CA VAL A 229 8.78 -18.93 -11.99
C VAL A 229 10.11 -18.85 -11.27
N GLU A 230 11.01 -19.77 -11.63
CA GLU A 230 12.35 -19.84 -11.05
C GLU A 230 13.44 -19.50 -12.10
N ARG A 231 13.10 -19.59 -13.40
CA ARG A 231 14.03 -19.37 -14.48
C ARG A 231 13.50 -18.51 -15.62
N LEU A 232 14.25 -17.45 -15.92
CA LEU A 232 14.07 -16.55 -17.05
C LEU A 232 15.36 -16.55 -17.88
N GLU A 233 15.27 -16.93 -19.14
CA GLU A 233 16.43 -17.00 -20.04
C GLU A 233 16.18 -16.13 -21.26
N ARG A 234 17.16 -15.32 -21.65
CA ARG A 234 17.13 -14.57 -22.89
C ARG A 234 17.37 -15.52 -24.07
N THR A 235 16.52 -15.45 -25.09
CA THR A 235 16.67 -16.18 -26.34
C THR A 235 16.98 -15.23 -27.49
N GLU A 236 17.25 -15.73 -28.68
CA GLU A 236 17.50 -14.90 -29.88
C GLU A 236 16.27 -14.02 -30.24
N THR A 237 15.07 -14.54 -30.02
CA THR A 237 13.80 -13.89 -30.46
C THR A 237 12.90 -13.43 -29.33
N GLY A 238 13.31 -13.58 -28.07
CA GLY A 238 12.46 -13.23 -26.93
C GLY A 238 13.00 -13.81 -25.63
N TRP A 239 12.12 -14.45 -24.87
CA TRP A 239 12.39 -14.98 -23.54
C TRP A 239 11.89 -16.42 -23.42
N SER A 240 12.61 -17.23 -22.67
CA SER A 240 12.13 -18.51 -22.16
C SER A 240 11.74 -18.36 -20.70
N VAL A 241 10.48 -18.64 -20.39
CA VAL A 241 9.93 -18.68 -19.02
C VAL A 241 9.58 -20.13 -18.71
N GLU A 242 10.29 -20.74 -17.77
CA GLU A 242 10.13 -22.18 -17.46
C GLU A 242 10.14 -23.09 -18.72
N GLY A 243 11.03 -22.79 -19.67
CA GLY A 243 11.17 -23.54 -20.93
C GLY A 243 10.14 -23.20 -22.01
N GLN A 244 9.26 -22.23 -21.80
CA GLN A 244 8.27 -21.78 -22.79
C GLN A 244 8.67 -20.43 -23.37
N HIS A 245 8.54 -20.29 -24.70
CA HIS A 245 8.90 -19.06 -25.40
C HIS A 245 7.82 -17.97 -25.27
N PHE A 246 8.28 -16.73 -25.03
CA PHE A 246 7.49 -15.49 -25.00
C PHE A 246 8.27 -14.36 -25.70
N ASP A 247 7.55 -13.45 -26.37
CA ASP A 247 8.13 -12.29 -27.02
C ASP A 247 8.55 -11.23 -25.99
N ALA A 248 7.78 -11.11 -24.90
CA ALA A 248 8.03 -10.19 -23.80
C ALA A 248 7.67 -10.79 -22.43
N VAL A 249 8.32 -10.29 -21.38
CA VAL A 249 8.05 -10.62 -19.98
C VAL A 249 7.75 -9.37 -19.19
N ILE A 250 6.67 -9.38 -18.42
CA ILE A 250 6.34 -8.33 -17.44
C ILE A 250 6.50 -8.92 -16.03
N PHE A 251 7.54 -8.49 -15.35
CA PHE A 251 7.86 -8.95 -14.01
C PHE A 251 7.14 -8.09 -12.98
N CYS A 252 6.15 -8.68 -12.30
CA CYS A 252 5.37 -8.06 -11.22
C CYS A 252 5.68 -8.66 -9.84
N GLY A 253 6.75 -9.45 -9.76
CA GLY A 253 7.23 -10.09 -8.54
C GLY A 253 8.10 -9.19 -7.67
N ASN A 254 8.80 -9.80 -6.71
CA ASN A 254 9.76 -9.10 -5.87
C ASN A 254 11.11 -8.99 -6.61
N LEU A 255 11.59 -7.76 -6.83
CA LEU A 255 12.84 -7.47 -7.55
C LEU A 255 14.05 -8.21 -6.97
N LYS A 256 14.07 -8.47 -5.66
CA LYS A 256 15.15 -9.26 -5.02
C LYS A 256 15.22 -10.71 -5.49
N GLN A 257 14.20 -11.23 -6.16
CA GLN A 257 14.21 -12.58 -6.76
C GLN A 257 14.81 -12.58 -8.17
N LEU A 258 14.80 -11.44 -8.86
CA LEU A 258 15.22 -11.34 -10.25
C LEU A 258 16.68 -11.82 -10.51
N PRO A 259 17.67 -11.51 -9.65
CA PRO A 259 19.03 -11.99 -9.83
C PRO A 259 19.16 -13.52 -9.87
N ALA A 260 18.40 -14.22 -9.00
CA ALA A 260 18.43 -15.68 -8.97
C ALA A 260 17.70 -16.31 -10.18
N MET A 261 16.72 -15.60 -10.74
CA MET A 261 15.92 -16.07 -11.88
C MET A 261 16.62 -15.85 -13.22
N THR A 262 17.53 -14.87 -13.31
CA THR A 262 18.12 -14.38 -14.57
C THR A 262 19.63 -14.59 -14.60
N SER A 263 20.08 -15.79 -14.94
CA SER A 263 21.53 -16.08 -15.02
C SER A 263 22.21 -15.26 -16.13
N GLY A 264 23.20 -14.42 -15.75
CA GLY A 264 24.05 -13.68 -16.70
C GLY A 264 23.38 -12.48 -17.39
N ILE A 265 22.17 -12.12 -17.03
CA ILE A 265 21.43 -10.97 -17.63
C ILE A 265 21.72 -9.67 -16.89
N LEU A 266 21.82 -9.74 -15.57
CA LEU A 266 22.13 -8.60 -14.72
C LEU A 266 23.65 -8.46 -14.53
N ALA A 267 24.13 -7.23 -14.54
CA ALA A 267 25.53 -6.95 -14.20
C ALA A 267 25.75 -7.12 -12.68
N ASP A 268 26.98 -7.43 -12.26
CA ASP A 268 27.32 -7.65 -10.85
C ASP A 268 26.94 -6.45 -9.96
N ALA A 269 27.14 -5.22 -10.44
CA ALA A 269 26.76 -4.01 -9.72
C ALA A 269 25.21 -3.88 -9.53
N GLU A 270 24.42 -4.33 -10.51
CA GLU A 270 22.96 -4.37 -10.42
C GLU A 270 22.50 -5.43 -9.42
N VAL A 271 23.11 -6.60 -9.45
CA VAL A 271 22.84 -7.68 -8.49
C VAL A 271 23.16 -7.21 -7.07
N GLN A 272 24.29 -6.56 -6.86
CA GLN A 272 24.67 -5.98 -5.56
C GLN A 272 23.66 -4.91 -5.11
N GLY A 273 23.29 -3.99 -6.02
CA GLY A 273 22.29 -2.96 -5.74
C GLY A 273 20.92 -3.53 -5.38
N ILE A 274 20.45 -4.54 -6.12
CA ILE A 274 19.17 -5.22 -5.84
C ILE A 274 19.23 -5.94 -4.49
N ASN A 275 20.32 -6.64 -4.19
CA ASN A 275 20.48 -7.36 -2.92
C ASN A 275 20.53 -6.42 -1.71
N ALA A 276 21.04 -5.20 -1.90
CA ALA A 276 21.08 -4.16 -0.86
C ALA A 276 19.73 -3.47 -0.60
N LEU A 277 18.71 -3.69 -1.46
CA LEU A 277 17.37 -3.15 -1.22
C LEU A 277 16.77 -3.70 0.07
N GLU A 278 16.15 -2.83 0.85
CA GLU A 278 15.53 -3.17 2.13
C GLU A 278 14.01 -3.05 2.06
N ALA A 279 13.32 -3.90 2.80
CA ALA A 279 11.88 -3.85 2.96
C ALA A 279 11.50 -4.24 4.38
N HIS A 280 10.35 -3.73 4.85
CA HIS A 280 9.71 -4.23 6.05
C HIS A 280 8.58 -5.21 5.70
N GLY A 281 8.44 -6.23 6.55
CA GLY A 281 7.28 -7.09 6.58
C GLY A 281 6.18 -6.53 7.49
N THR A 282 5.08 -7.25 7.56
CA THR A 282 3.97 -6.94 8.47
C THR A 282 3.43 -8.22 9.08
N THR A 283 3.34 -8.25 10.40
CA THR A 283 2.52 -9.23 11.11
C THR A 283 1.12 -8.63 11.29
N ALA A 284 0.14 -9.22 10.64
CA ALA A 284 -1.27 -8.91 10.74
C ALA A 284 -1.93 -9.87 11.73
N VAL A 285 -2.42 -9.37 12.85
CA VAL A 285 -3.11 -10.15 13.87
C VAL A 285 -4.61 -9.96 13.71
N PHE A 286 -5.32 -11.03 13.40
CA PHE A 286 -6.77 -11.06 13.18
C PHE A 286 -7.47 -11.19 14.51
N CYS A 287 -8.28 -10.19 14.86
CA CYS A 287 -8.89 -10.10 16.18
C CYS A 287 -10.40 -9.84 16.13
N GLU A 288 -11.11 -10.36 17.12
CA GLU A 288 -12.32 -9.71 17.60
C GLU A 288 -11.95 -8.52 18.48
N ILE A 289 -12.75 -7.45 18.40
CA ILE A 289 -12.57 -6.23 19.19
C ILE A 289 -13.89 -5.72 19.73
N GLU A 290 -13.86 -4.80 20.68
CA GLU A 290 -15.06 -4.06 21.09
C GLU A 290 -15.63 -3.26 19.92
N LYS A 291 -16.96 -3.18 19.89
CA LYS A 291 -17.70 -2.42 18.87
C LYS A 291 -17.26 -0.97 18.82
N ASN A 292 -16.96 -0.48 17.65
CA ASN A 292 -16.64 0.91 17.38
C ASN A 292 -17.07 1.29 15.95
N ASN A 293 -16.93 2.58 15.59
CA ASN A 293 -17.29 3.08 14.26
C ASN A 293 -16.06 3.53 13.47
N HIS A 294 -14.84 3.21 13.91
CA HIS A 294 -13.63 3.65 13.23
C HIS A 294 -13.29 2.79 12.00
N SER A 295 -12.61 3.41 11.06
CA SER A 295 -11.99 2.69 9.93
C SER A 295 -10.54 2.31 10.25
N TRP A 296 -9.77 3.25 10.81
CA TRP A 296 -8.38 3.07 11.25
C TRP A 296 -8.15 3.77 12.58
N ILE A 297 -7.36 3.13 13.44
CA ILE A 297 -6.91 3.69 14.71
C ILE A 297 -5.39 3.66 14.70
N TYR A 298 -4.76 4.83 14.72
CA TYR A 298 -3.31 4.98 14.75
C TYR A 298 -2.82 4.96 16.20
N LEU A 299 -1.75 4.23 16.47
CA LEU A 299 -1.29 3.88 17.81
C LEU A 299 0.16 4.35 18.05
N PRO A 300 0.39 5.61 18.43
CA PRO A 300 1.72 6.11 18.77
C PRO A 300 2.22 5.63 20.14
N ASP A 301 1.35 5.14 21.03
CA ASP A 301 1.67 4.77 22.40
C ASP A 301 2.82 3.75 22.50
N ALA A 302 3.87 4.08 23.23
CA ALA A 302 5.07 3.27 23.37
C ALA A 302 4.87 2.00 24.25
N ARG A 303 3.73 1.85 24.94
CA ARG A 303 3.43 0.69 25.79
C ARG A 303 3.24 -0.61 25.01
N HIS A 304 3.07 -0.54 23.69
CA HIS A 304 2.96 -1.68 22.78
C HIS A 304 3.61 -1.37 21.43
N GLU A 305 3.94 -2.41 20.68
CA GLU A 305 4.66 -2.28 19.40
C GLU A 305 3.75 -2.09 18.18
N SER A 306 2.47 -2.41 18.30
CA SER A 306 1.52 -2.20 17.21
C SER A 306 1.45 -0.72 16.83
N HIS A 307 1.42 -0.45 15.53
CA HIS A 307 1.33 0.92 15.02
C HIS A 307 -0.10 1.30 14.61
N ARG A 308 -0.98 0.34 14.31
CA ARG A 308 -2.38 0.65 13.98
C ARG A 308 -3.33 -0.54 14.14
N ILE A 309 -4.60 -0.21 14.32
CA ILE A 309 -5.73 -1.13 14.15
C ILE A 309 -6.45 -0.75 12.87
N ILE A 310 -6.76 -1.74 12.03
CA ILE A 310 -7.58 -1.58 10.83
C ILE A 310 -8.90 -2.29 11.11
N CYS A 311 -9.96 -1.52 11.27
CA CYS A 311 -11.29 -2.04 11.56
C CYS A 311 -11.96 -2.56 10.28
N THR A 312 -11.39 -3.61 9.69
CA THR A 312 -11.85 -4.21 8.43
C THR A 312 -13.29 -4.67 8.51
N GLY A 313 -13.76 -5.07 9.71
CA GLY A 313 -15.15 -5.39 9.96
C GLY A 313 -16.12 -4.23 9.75
N ASN A 314 -15.65 -2.99 9.86
CA ASN A 314 -16.46 -1.78 9.62
C ASN A 314 -16.47 -1.34 8.15
N PHE A 315 -15.66 -1.95 7.28
CA PHE A 315 -15.63 -1.60 5.85
C PHE A 315 -16.87 -2.17 5.12
N SER A 316 -17.31 -3.35 5.52
CA SER A 316 -18.57 -3.96 5.10
C SER A 316 -19.14 -4.86 6.20
N PRO A 317 -20.45 -4.83 6.43
CA PRO A 317 -21.09 -5.77 7.38
C PRO A 317 -20.82 -7.26 7.04
N ALA A 318 -20.66 -7.59 5.76
CA ALA A 318 -20.35 -8.95 5.32
C ALA A 318 -18.96 -9.46 5.70
N ASN A 319 -18.09 -8.58 6.22
CA ASN A 319 -16.78 -8.99 6.73
C ASN A 319 -16.84 -9.63 8.12
N ASN A 320 -17.97 -9.50 8.84
CA ASN A 320 -18.14 -10.05 10.18
C ASN A 320 -19.10 -11.23 10.17
N ALA A 321 -18.82 -12.23 10.97
CA ALA A 321 -19.82 -13.19 11.40
C ALA A 321 -20.92 -12.47 12.22
N PRO A 322 -22.14 -13.01 12.31
CA PRO A 322 -23.22 -12.38 13.05
C PRO A 322 -22.82 -11.99 14.47
N GLU A 323 -23.15 -10.74 14.85
CA GLU A 323 -22.91 -10.15 16.17
C GLU A 323 -21.43 -10.00 16.57
N ARG A 324 -20.48 -10.21 15.64
CA ARG A 324 -19.05 -10.02 15.87
C ARG A 324 -18.56 -8.68 15.30
N PHE A 325 -17.51 -8.14 15.92
CA PHE A 325 -16.80 -6.96 15.46
C PHE A 325 -15.32 -7.30 15.34
N THR A 326 -14.74 -7.09 14.17
CA THR A 326 -13.39 -7.55 13.89
C THR A 326 -12.47 -6.45 13.37
N ALA A 327 -11.18 -6.63 13.64
CA ALA A 327 -10.12 -5.77 13.15
C ALA A 327 -8.83 -6.55 12.93
N THR A 328 -7.96 -5.98 12.11
CA THR A 328 -6.58 -6.42 11.96
C THR A 328 -5.68 -5.47 12.74
N ILE A 329 -4.85 -6.01 13.62
CA ILE A 329 -3.83 -5.27 14.37
C ILE A 329 -2.49 -5.51 13.72
N GLU A 330 -1.78 -4.45 13.34
CA GLU A 330 -0.55 -4.56 12.60
C GLU A 330 0.69 -4.22 13.42
N PHE A 331 1.69 -5.07 13.22
CA PHE A 331 3.06 -4.91 13.72
C PHE A 331 4.03 -4.87 12.53
N THR A 332 5.03 -4.03 12.62
CA THR A 332 6.11 -4.03 11.64
C THR A 332 7.01 -5.23 11.87
N ASP A 333 7.33 -5.96 10.79
CA ASP A 333 8.13 -7.18 10.75
C ASP A 333 7.52 -8.37 11.53
N SER A 334 8.30 -9.41 11.71
CA SER A 334 7.88 -10.63 12.41
C SER A 334 7.88 -10.42 13.91
N ILE A 335 6.82 -10.86 14.56
CA ILE A 335 6.67 -10.86 16.01
C ILE A 335 6.17 -12.25 16.46
N SER A 336 6.70 -12.76 17.55
CA SER A 336 6.31 -14.05 18.07
C SER A 336 4.90 -14.05 18.65
N ARG A 337 4.27 -15.23 18.71
CA ARG A 337 2.95 -15.39 19.33
C ARG A 337 2.90 -14.89 20.78
N ALA A 338 3.94 -15.12 21.56
CA ALA A 338 4.00 -14.69 22.95
C ALA A 338 4.04 -13.15 23.07
N GLU A 339 4.80 -12.49 22.20
CA GLU A 339 4.84 -11.03 22.12
C GLU A 339 3.52 -10.46 21.61
N ILE A 340 2.86 -11.11 20.64
CA ILE A 340 1.50 -10.72 20.22
C ILE A 340 0.56 -10.68 21.42
N GLU A 341 0.45 -11.78 22.17
CA GLU A 341 -0.46 -11.88 23.32
C GLU A 341 -0.14 -10.81 24.40
N ALA A 342 1.14 -10.56 24.68
CA ALA A 342 1.56 -9.55 25.63
C ALA A 342 1.21 -8.11 25.17
N ASN A 343 1.34 -7.82 23.87
CA ASN A 343 0.98 -6.54 23.29
C ASN A 343 -0.53 -6.31 23.30
N LEU A 344 -1.34 -7.32 22.94
CA LEU A 344 -2.80 -7.21 22.87
C LEU A 344 -3.44 -6.77 24.20
N GLN A 345 -2.85 -7.12 25.33
CA GLN A 345 -3.33 -6.69 26.66
C GLN A 345 -3.22 -5.16 26.89
N ARG A 346 -2.42 -4.47 26.11
CA ARG A 346 -2.13 -3.04 26.26
C ARG A 346 -2.76 -2.18 25.16
N ILE A 347 -3.32 -2.85 24.14
CA ILE A 347 -3.96 -2.21 22.98
C ILE A 347 -5.42 -1.89 23.32
N PRO A 348 -5.95 -0.72 22.94
CA PRO A 348 -7.35 -0.36 23.18
C PRO A 348 -8.32 -1.32 22.45
N TYR A 349 -9.60 -1.27 22.82
CA TYR A 349 -10.70 -2.09 22.27
C TYR A 349 -10.61 -3.59 22.57
N ARG A 350 -9.84 -4.00 23.59
CA ARG A 350 -9.73 -5.36 24.12
C ARG A 350 -9.63 -6.44 23.03
N PRO A 351 -8.65 -6.39 22.16
CA PRO A 351 -8.53 -7.32 21.06
C PRO A 351 -8.30 -8.75 21.56
N ARG A 352 -9.07 -9.69 21.02
CA ARG A 352 -8.92 -11.13 21.21
C ARG A 352 -8.45 -11.76 19.92
N ARG A 353 -7.23 -12.31 19.91
CA ARG A 353 -6.65 -12.92 18.73
C ARG A 353 -7.43 -14.16 18.29
N LEU A 354 -7.74 -14.24 17.02
CA LEU A 354 -8.28 -15.42 16.32
C LEU A 354 -7.15 -16.14 15.57
N ALA A 355 -6.39 -15.40 14.75
CA ALA A 355 -5.27 -15.89 13.98
C ALA A 355 -4.24 -14.78 13.76
N HIS A 356 -3.16 -15.07 13.05
CA HIS A 356 -2.24 -14.06 12.53
C HIS A 356 -1.57 -14.56 11.26
N HIS A 357 -1.10 -13.62 10.45
CA HIS A 357 -0.34 -13.85 9.23
C HIS A 357 0.88 -12.94 9.22
N TYR A 358 2.03 -13.44 8.78
CA TYR A 358 3.22 -12.64 8.53
C TYR A 358 3.52 -12.60 7.03
N GLU A 359 3.59 -11.41 6.49
CA GLU A 359 4.05 -11.15 5.12
C GLU A 359 5.41 -10.45 5.15
N PRO A 360 6.47 -11.07 4.64
CA PRO A 360 7.83 -10.53 4.77
C PRO A 360 8.10 -9.29 3.91
N PHE A 361 7.29 -9.05 2.89
CA PHE A 361 7.48 -7.94 1.97
C PHE A 361 6.20 -7.12 1.82
N THR A 362 6.04 -6.08 2.65
CA THR A 362 4.89 -5.19 2.61
C THR A 362 5.26 -3.74 2.30
N TYR A 363 6.38 -3.27 2.81
CA TYR A 363 6.84 -1.90 2.63
C TYR A 363 8.24 -1.85 2.03
N PRO A 364 8.41 -1.50 0.73
CA PRO A 364 9.72 -1.22 0.17
C PRO A 364 10.31 0.02 0.85
N VAL A 365 11.52 -0.11 1.36
CA VAL A 365 12.24 1.00 1.99
C VAL A 365 12.98 1.78 0.92
N GLN A 366 12.77 3.09 0.88
CA GLN A 366 13.50 3.99 0.00
C GLN A 366 14.80 4.42 0.66
N ALA A 367 15.92 4.12 0.03
CA ALA A 367 17.25 4.60 0.40
C ALA A 367 17.78 5.54 -0.71
N PRO A 368 18.79 6.37 -0.41
CA PRO A 368 19.48 7.13 -1.44
C PRO A 368 19.95 6.21 -2.58
N GLY A 369 19.62 6.55 -3.83
CA GLY A 369 19.99 5.74 -5.01
C GLY A 369 18.97 4.64 -5.40
N THR A 370 17.98 4.30 -4.59
CA THR A 370 17.00 3.26 -4.93
C THR A 370 16.27 3.55 -6.25
N ARG A 371 15.74 4.76 -6.43
CA ARG A 371 15.04 5.13 -7.67
C ARG A 371 15.95 5.16 -8.89
N GLN A 372 17.20 5.62 -8.71
CA GLN A 372 18.19 5.61 -9.77
C GLN A 372 18.53 4.18 -10.24
N LEU A 373 18.72 3.25 -9.30
CA LEU A 373 18.92 1.83 -9.59
C LEU A 373 17.76 1.26 -10.41
N VAL A 374 16.53 1.42 -9.93
CA VAL A 374 15.35 0.88 -10.61
C VAL A 374 15.14 1.52 -11.98
N SER A 375 15.35 2.83 -12.10
CA SER A 375 15.28 3.53 -13.39
C SER A 375 16.30 3.03 -14.38
N ALA A 376 17.55 2.82 -13.97
CA ALA A 376 18.61 2.27 -14.81
C ALA A 376 18.29 0.82 -15.25
N LEU A 377 17.77 -0.01 -14.33
CA LEU A 377 17.32 -1.37 -14.66
C LEU A 377 16.21 -1.34 -15.73
N LYS A 378 15.18 -0.50 -15.56
CA LYS A 378 14.09 -0.35 -16.53
C LYS A 378 14.63 0.08 -17.91
N GLN A 379 15.46 1.12 -17.97
CA GLN A 379 16.06 1.60 -19.21
C GLN A 379 16.86 0.52 -19.94
N ARG A 380 17.53 -0.37 -19.22
CA ARG A 380 18.36 -1.43 -19.81
C ARG A 380 17.56 -2.68 -20.19
N LEU A 381 16.55 -3.05 -19.40
CA LEU A 381 15.79 -4.30 -19.58
C LEU A 381 14.62 -4.14 -20.56
N GLU A 382 13.95 -2.99 -20.58
CA GLU A 382 12.79 -2.75 -21.47
C GLU A 382 13.11 -2.94 -22.97
N PRO A 383 14.23 -2.44 -23.52
CA PRO A 383 14.60 -2.69 -24.92
C PRO A 383 14.83 -4.17 -25.23
N GLN A 384 15.03 -4.98 -24.21
CA GLN A 384 15.18 -6.43 -24.31
C GLN A 384 13.86 -7.19 -24.16
N GLY A 385 12.73 -6.48 -23.95
CA GLY A 385 11.42 -7.07 -23.74
C GLY A 385 11.19 -7.59 -22.31
N LEU A 386 11.97 -7.15 -21.31
CA LEU A 386 11.72 -7.42 -19.90
C LEU A 386 11.32 -6.13 -19.19
N TYR A 387 10.07 -6.07 -18.72
CA TYR A 387 9.47 -4.91 -18.07
C TYR A 387 9.31 -5.15 -16.57
N LEU A 388 9.60 -4.15 -15.76
CA LEU A 388 9.34 -4.15 -14.32
C LEU A 388 8.06 -3.37 -14.06
N LEU A 389 7.10 -3.98 -13.34
CA LEU A 389 5.82 -3.35 -13.04
C LEU A 389 5.33 -3.74 -11.65
N GLY A 390 4.97 -2.75 -10.84
CA GLY A 390 4.31 -2.93 -9.55
C GLY A 390 5.20 -2.72 -8.35
N ARG A 391 4.58 -2.78 -7.17
CA ARG A 391 5.12 -2.29 -5.90
C ARG A 391 6.53 -2.78 -5.57
N PHE A 392 6.79 -4.07 -5.72
CA PHE A 392 8.09 -4.67 -5.40
C PHE A 392 8.99 -4.89 -6.63
N ALA A 393 8.45 -4.87 -7.84
CA ALA A 393 9.27 -4.87 -9.04
C ALA A 393 9.89 -3.49 -9.31
N GLU A 394 9.17 -2.43 -9.01
CA GLU A 394 9.63 -1.03 -9.16
C GLU A 394 10.15 -0.44 -7.84
N TRP A 395 10.07 -1.20 -6.74
CA TRP A 395 10.51 -0.80 -5.41
C TRP A 395 9.89 0.52 -4.94
N GLU A 396 8.59 0.73 -5.23
CA GLU A 396 7.83 1.93 -4.88
C GLU A 396 6.58 1.59 -4.05
N TYR A 397 6.16 2.51 -3.18
CA TYR A 397 4.93 2.33 -2.43
C TYR A 397 3.72 2.61 -3.32
N TYR A 398 3.08 1.55 -3.82
CA TYR A 398 1.87 1.64 -4.63
C TYR A 398 0.63 1.25 -3.83
N ASN A 399 -0.38 2.13 -3.84
CA ASN A 399 -1.75 1.75 -3.54
C ASN A 399 -2.37 1.05 -4.77
N MET A 400 -3.57 0.48 -4.62
CA MET A 400 -4.24 -0.26 -5.69
C MET A 400 -4.42 0.59 -6.96
N ASP A 401 -4.85 1.82 -6.81
CA ASP A 401 -5.06 2.75 -7.92
C ASP A 401 -3.75 3.13 -8.64
N VAL A 402 -2.67 3.31 -7.89
CA VAL A 402 -1.34 3.57 -8.47
C VAL A 402 -0.83 2.34 -9.23
N ALA A 403 -1.07 1.13 -8.70
CA ALA A 403 -0.70 -0.12 -9.37
C ALA A 403 -1.45 -0.30 -10.72
N ILE A 404 -2.76 0.01 -10.75
CA ILE A 404 -3.56 0.01 -11.97
C ILE A 404 -3.06 1.10 -12.93
N GLY A 405 -2.81 2.30 -12.42
CA GLY A 405 -2.29 3.42 -13.22
C GLY A 405 -0.96 3.11 -13.87
N ALA A 406 -0.03 2.50 -13.15
CA ALA A 406 1.25 2.06 -13.69
C ALA A 406 1.10 1.02 -14.81
N ALA A 407 0.10 0.12 -14.70
CA ALA A 407 -0.21 -0.84 -15.77
C ALA A 407 -0.75 -0.14 -17.03
N LEU A 408 -1.65 0.85 -16.88
CA LEU A 408 -2.14 1.66 -18.00
C LEU A 408 -1.01 2.45 -18.68
N ASP A 409 -0.15 3.07 -17.87
CA ASP A 409 0.99 3.84 -18.37
C ASP A 409 1.99 2.95 -19.12
N LEU A 410 2.27 1.75 -18.61
CA LEU A 410 3.15 0.78 -19.27
C LEU A 410 2.56 0.29 -20.60
N ALA A 411 1.27 -0.08 -20.62
CA ALA A 411 0.59 -0.54 -21.83
C ALA A 411 0.59 0.54 -22.91
N SER A 412 0.33 1.79 -22.54
CA SER A 412 0.36 2.93 -23.46
C SER A 412 1.76 3.16 -24.02
N ARG A 413 2.79 3.14 -23.17
CA ARG A 413 4.17 3.43 -23.56
C ARG A 413 4.81 2.32 -24.38
N ALA A 414 4.60 1.04 -24.01
CA ALA A 414 5.28 -0.09 -24.63
C ALA A 414 4.50 -0.74 -25.79
N TRP A 415 3.16 -0.66 -25.78
CA TRP A 415 2.30 -1.28 -26.78
C TRP A 415 1.35 -0.30 -27.48
N GLY A 416 1.42 1.00 -27.19
CA GLY A 416 0.57 2.02 -27.82
C GLY A 416 -0.91 1.95 -27.44
N ILE A 417 -1.30 1.09 -26.49
CA ILE A 417 -2.69 0.89 -26.09
C ILE A 417 -3.16 2.06 -25.24
N LYS A 418 -4.14 2.83 -25.76
CA LYS A 418 -4.67 3.97 -25.03
C LYS A 418 -5.68 3.54 -23.97
N PRO A 419 -5.77 4.22 -22.81
CA PRO A 419 -6.77 3.92 -21.78
C PRO A 419 -8.22 3.92 -22.29
N SER A 420 -8.54 4.73 -23.31
CA SER A 420 -9.86 4.76 -23.96
C SER A 420 -10.19 3.51 -24.80
N GLU A 421 -9.20 2.73 -25.19
CA GLU A 421 -9.36 1.52 -26.01
C GLU A 421 -9.55 0.25 -25.17
N VAL A 422 -9.51 0.37 -23.85
CA VAL A 422 -9.61 -0.75 -22.90
C VAL A 422 -11.01 -0.81 -22.26
N GLU A 423 -11.98 -0.09 -22.81
CA GLU A 423 -13.35 0.02 -22.26
C GLU A 423 -14.32 -1.05 -22.79
N GLU A 424 -13.96 -1.80 -23.81
CA GLU A 424 -14.70 -2.92 -24.38
C GLU A 424 -14.12 -4.28 -23.91
#